data_ebebfff2ee963c892fd201d77063161a
#
_entry.id   ebebfff2ee963c892fd201d77063161a
#
_cell.length_a   1.000
_cell.length_b   1.000
_cell.length_c   1.000
_cell.angle_alpha   90.00
_cell.angle_beta   90.00
_cell.angle_gamma   90.00
#
_symmetry.space_group_name_H-M   'P 1'
#
loop_
_entity.id
_entity.type
_entity.pdbx_description
1 polymer ?
#
loop_
_entity_poly.entity_id
_entity_poly.type
_entity_poly.pdbx_seq_one_letter_code
_entity_poly.pdbx_strand_id
1 'polypeptide(L)' 'AEDAPSIEEIRAKAQTVKDKAAVKALIEEFGAKNLTGIPEDRRAEFMARLEEL' A
#
# COMPACT_ATOMS: atom_id res chain seq x y z
N ALA A 1 14.84 4.70 2.24
CA ALA A 1 14.35 3.38 1.90
C ALA A 1 14.41 2.41 3.08
N GLU A 2 15.35 2.63 4.00
CA GLU A 2 15.45 1.73 5.17
C GLU A 2 14.20 1.79 6.04
N ASP A 3 13.53 2.92 6.05
CA ASP A 3 12.33 3.09 6.87
C ASP A 3 11.07 2.70 6.13
N ALA A 4 11.18 2.34 4.86
CA ALA A 4 10.02 1.97 4.08
C ALA A 4 9.49 0.60 4.55
N PRO A 5 8.17 0.44 4.68
CA PRO A 5 7.61 -0.85 5.05
C PRO A 5 7.85 -1.88 3.95
N SER A 6 7.96 -3.13 4.36
CA SER A 6 8.13 -4.20 3.39
C SER A 6 6.80 -4.52 2.71
N ILE A 7 6.88 -5.23 1.59
CA ILE A 7 5.68 -5.64 0.89
C ILE A 7 4.80 -6.50 1.80
N GLU A 8 5.40 -7.32 2.63
CA GLU A 8 4.63 -8.15 3.55
C GLU A 8 3.87 -7.31 4.56
N GLU A 9 4.49 -6.24 5.04
CA GLU A 9 3.81 -5.35 5.98
C GLU A 9 2.65 -4.64 5.32
N ILE A 10 2.86 -4.18 4.10
CA ILE A 10 1.80 -3.50 3.35
C ILE A 10 0.65 -4.46 3.09
N ARG A 11 0.98 -5.68 2.71
CA ARG A 11 -0.04 -6.69 2.43
C ARG A 11 -0.86 -7.00 3.69
N ALA A 12 -0.17 -7.17 4.81
CA ALA A 12 -0.85 -7.46 6.07
C ALA A 12 -1.77 -6.29 6.45
N LYS A 13 -1.30 -5.08 6.28
CA LYS A 13 -2.12 -3.92 6.58
C LYS A 13 -3.32 -3.84 5.66
N ALA A 14 -3.12 -4.10 4.37
CA ALA A 14 -4.20 -4.06 3.40
C ALA A 14 -5.28 -5.09 3.73
N GLN A 15 -4.87 -6.23 4.27
CA GLN A 15 -5.83 -7.26 4.63
C GLN A 15 -6.69 -6.86 5.82
N THR A 16 -6.24 -5.93 6.64
CA THR A 16 -7.03 -5.46 7.77
C THR A 16 -7.99 -4.36 7.37
N VAL A 17 -7.83 -3.80 6.20
CA VAL A 17 -8.74 -2.76 5.70
C VAL A 17 -10.05 -3.41 5.30
N LYS A 18 -11.15 -2.82 5.74
CA LYS A 18 -12.47 -3.36 5.44
C LYS A 18 -12.85 -3.22 3.98
N ASP A 19 -12.48 -2.11 3.37
CA ASP A 19 -12.83 -1.83 1.98
C ASP A 19 -11.68 -2.18 1.05
N LYS A 20 -11.72 -3.40 0.54
CA LYS A 20 -10.67 -3.87 -0.37
C LYS A 20 -10.66 -3.10 -1.68
N ALA A 21 -11.82 -2.62 -2.09
CA ALA A 21 -11.88 -1.83 -3.32
C ALA A 21 -11.12 -0.52 -3.17
N ALA A 22 -11.17 0.08 -1.97
CA ALA A 22 -10.42 1.29 -1.71
C ALA A 22 -8.92 1.03 -1.79
N VAL A 23 -8.48 -0.13 -1.29
CA VAL A 23 -7.08 -0.51 -1.37
C VAL A 23 -6.65 -0.62 -2.83
N LYS A 24 -7.46 -1.27 -3.63
CA LYS A 24 -7.15 -1.43 -5.04
C LYS A 24 -7.08 -0.10 -5.76
N ALA A 25 -8.04 0.78 -5.48
CA ALA A 25 -8.04 2.10 -6.07
C ALA A 25 -6.78 2.88 -5.69
N LEU A 26 -6.36 2.74 -4.44
CA LEU A 26 -5.16 3.41 -3.98
C LEU A 26 -3.93 2.90 -4.71
N ILE A 27 -3.84 1.60 -4.94
CA ILE A 27 -2.75 1.01 -5.70
C ILE A 27 -2.69 1.63 -7.09
N GLU A 28 -3.84 1.78 -7.72
CA GLU A 28 -3.88 2.35 -9.05
C GLU A 28 -3.51 3.82 -9.07
N GLU A 29 -3.84 4.54 -8.02
CA GLU A 29 -3.45 5.95 -7.91
C GLU A 29 -1.93 6.09 -7.85
N PHE A 30 -1.25 5.11 -7.31
CA PHE A 30 0.19 5.11 -7.24
C PHE A 30 0.83 4.63 -8.54
N GLY A 31 0.01 4.26 -9.53
CA GLY A 31 0.50 3.82 -10.81
C GLY A 31 0.99 2.38 -10.82
N ALA A 32 0.57 1.61 -9.85
CA ALA A 32 0.95 0.20 -9.75
C ALA A 32 -0.24 -0.69 -10.09
N LYS A 33 0.04 -1.92 -10.46
CA LYS A 33 -1.01 -2.88 -10.74
C LYS A 33 -1.38 -3.67 -9.49
N ASN A 34 -0.43 -3.80 -8.59
CA ASN A 34 -0.66 -4.52 -7.34
C ASN A 34 0.32 -4.01 -6.30
N LEU A 35 0.25 -4.59 -5.09
CA LEU A 35 1.08 -4.14 -3.99
C LEU A 35 2.57 -4.25 -4.30
N THR A 36 2.97 -5.31 -4.98
CA THR A 36 4.38 -5.51 -5.27
C THR A 36 4.90 -4.54 -6.34
N GLY A 37 4.01 -3.90 -7.07
CA GLY A 37 4.39 -2.94 -8.09
C GLY A 37 4.69 -1.55 -7.54
N ILE A 38 4.41 -1.34 -6.25
CA ILE A 38 4.64 -0.03 -5.65
C ILE A 38 6.14 0.18 -5.39
N PRO A 39 6.72 1.30 -5.89
CA PRO A 39 8.14 1.56 -5.68
C PRO A 39 8.46 1.70 -4.18
N GLU A 40 9.69 1.34 -3.85
CA GLU A 40 10.12 1.34 -2.47
C GLU A 40 10.00 2.72 -1.82
N ASP A 41 10.31 3.75 -2.56
CA ASP A 41 10.25 5.11 -2.03
C ASP A 41 8.81 5.62 -1.89
N ARG A 42 7.86 4.89 -2.44
CA ARG A 42 6.45 5.23 -2.29
C ARG A 42 5.71 4.36 -1.29
N ARG A 43 6.36 3.32 -0.80
CA ARG A 43 5.71 2.39 0.12
C ARG A 43 5.31 3.06 1.43
N ALA A 44 6.14 3.93 1.95
CA ALA A 44 5.82 4.62 3.19
C ALA A 44 4.57 5.48 3.02
N GLU A 45 4.48 6.17 1.91
CA GLU A 45 3.32 7.00 1.61
C GLU A 45 2.08 6.13 1.44
N PHE A 46 2.23 5.00 0.74
CA PHE A 46 1.13 4.08 0.54
C PHE A 46 0.61 3.55 1.88
N MET A 47 1.53 3.19 2.77
CA MET A 47 1.15 2.70 4.08
C MET A 47 0.38 3.75 4.88
N ALA A 48 0.81 5.00 4.80
CA ALA A 48 0.11 6.07 5.48
C ALA A 48 -1.31 6.23 4.96
N ARG A 49 -1.47 6.09 3.64
CA ARG A 49 -2.80 6.16 3.04
C ARG A 49 -3.67 4.99 3.46
N LEU A 50 -3.07 3.81 3.56
CA LEU A 50 -3.80 2.63 4.01
C LEU A 50 -4.34 2.82 5.42
N GLU A 51 -3.57 3.46 6.28
CA GLU A 51 -3.99 3.67 7.66
C GLU A 51 -5.18 4.62 7.75
N GLU A 52 -5.36 5.46 6.76
CA GLU A 52 -6.49 6.37 6.72
C GLU A 52 -7.76 5.69 6.25
N LEU A 53 -7.64 4.54 5.63
CA LEU A 53 -8.80 3.79 5.19
C LEU A 53 -9.41 3.04 6.37
#